data_f402da48efa51cdb8659e728a4f68f43
#
_entry.id   f402da48efa51cdb8659e728a4f68f43
#
_cell.length_a   1.000
_cell.length_b   1.000
_cell.length_c   1.000
_cell.angle_alpha   90.00
_cell.angle_beta   90.00
_cell.angle_gamma   90.00
#
_symmetry.space_group_name_H-M   'P 1'
#
loop_
_entity.id
_entity.type
_entity.pdbx_description
1 polymer ?
#
loop_
_entity_poly.entity_id
_entity_poly.type
_entity_poly.pdbx_seq_one_letter_code
_entity_poly.pdbx_strand_id
1 'polypeptide(L)'
;NKIAAANAEGKTVMVDLYADWCVACKEFEKYTFPDEQVISALSNTVWMQMDLTDNTPERQEIFDTFTVLGLPTILFFDENGDELTKARVTGFMKADAFAGHVNEWLNNGSDTNDGQSGRLD
;
A
#
# COMPACT_ATOMS: atom_id res chain seq x y z
N ASN A 1 15.39 8.76 0.96
CA ASN A 1 14.80 7.47 1.33
C ASN A 1 14.13 6.83 0.12
N LYS A 2 13.62 5.62 0.29
CA LYS A 2 13.06 4.87 -0.83
C LYS A 2 11.79 5.50 -1.38
N ILE A 3 11.00 6.13 -0.55
CA ILE A 3 9.79 6.82 -1.01
C ILE A 3 10.16 7.99 -1.89
N ALA A 4 11.13 8.80 -1.45
CA ALA A 4 11.59 9.95 -2.24
C ALA A 4 12.19 9.49 -3.56
N ALA A 5 12.92 8.38 -3.58
CA ALA A 5 13.51 7.85 -4.81
C ALA A 5 12.44 7.42 -5.80
N ALA A 6 11.38 6.77 -5.31
CA ALA A 6 10.27 6.35 -6.16
C ALA A 6 9.53 7.57 -6.73
N ASN A 7 9.31 8.57 -5.89
CA ASN A 7 8.62 9.80 -6.30
C ASN A 7 9.41 10.55 -7.37
N ALA A 8 10.74 10.52 -7.26
CA ALA A 8 11.59 11.17 -8.26
C ALA A 8 11.39 10.54 -9.64
N GLU A 9 10.95 9.27 -9.70
CA GLU A 9 10.65 8.58 -10.95
C GLU A 9 9.17 8.69 -11.34
N GLY A 10 8.39 9.46 -10.59
CA GLY A 10 6.96 9.62 -10.89
C GLY A 10 6.10 8.44 -10.44
N LYS A 11 6.58 7.64 -9.51
CA LYS A 11 5.89 6.43 -9.05
C LYS A 11 5.24 6.62 -7.70
N THR A 12 4.14 5.89 -7.51
CA THR A 12 3.51 5.77 -6.19
C THR A 12 4.23 4.69 -5.39
N VAL A 13 3.89 4.55 -4.11
CA VAL A 13 4.55 3.57 -3.24
C VAL A 13 3.50 2.82 -2.43
N MET A 14 3.70 1.51 -2.29
CA MET A 14 2.93 0.66 -1.41
C MET A 14 3.87 0.11 -0.35
N VAL A 15 3.54 0.31 0.93
CA VAL A 15 4.32 -0.22 2.04
C VAL A 15 3.51 -1.30 2.75
N ASP A 16 4.00 -2.52 2.68
CA ASP A 16 3.35 -3.68 3.31
C ASP A 16 3.99 -3.94 4.67
N LEU A 17 3.24 -3.64 5.74
CA LEU A 17 3.68 -3.90 7.10
C LEU A 17 3.20 -5.28 7.51
N TYR A 18 4.13 -6.20 7.74
CA TYR A 18 3.79 -7.60 7.97
C TYR A 18 4.61 -8.21 9.10
N ALA A 19 4.22 -9.41 9.52
CA ALA A 19 4.95 -10.18 10.50
C ALA A 19 4.81 -11.67 10.17
N ASP A 20 5.80 -12.46 10.59
CA ASP A 20 5.80 -13.91 10.36
C ASP A 20 4.61 -14.62 11.00
N TRP A 21 4.18 -14.14 12.17
CA TRP A 21 3.08 -14.76 12.92
C TRP A 21 1.70 -14.30 12.43
N CYS A 22 1.65 -13.44 11.43
CA CYS A 22 0.39 -12.87 10.94
C CYS A 22 -0.18 -13.76 9.83
N VAL A 23 -1.27 -14.46 10.12
CA VAL A 23 -1.89 -15.37 9.15
C VAL A 23 -2.40 -14.63 7.93
N ALA A 24 -3.08 -13.51 8.14
CA ALA A 24 -3.62 -12.72 7.02
C ALA A 24 -2.50 -12.17 6.14
N CYS A 25 -1.34 -11.84 6.72
CA CYS A 25 -0.19 -11.39 5.94
C CYS A 25 0.27 -12.49 4.98
N LYS A 26 0.30 -13.72 5.47
CA LYS A 26 0.70 -14.86 4.64
C LYS A 26 -0.32 -15.15 3.55
N GLU A 27 -1.60 -14.91 3.84
CA GLU A 27 -2.65 -15.07 2.84
C GLU A 27 -2.50 -14.06 1.72
N PHE A 28 -2.11 -12.82 2.04
CA PHE A 28 -1.81 -11.82 1.01
C PHE A 28 -0.70 -12.32 0.09
N GLU A 29 0.36 -12.86 0.67
CA GLU A 29 1.50 -13.33 -0.11
C GLU A 29 1.14 -14.52 -1.00
N LYS A 30 0.24 -15.37 -0.54
CA LYS A 30 -0.10 -16.58 -1.25
C LYS A 30 -1.20 -16.38 -2.29
N TYR A 31 -2.20 -15.58 -1.99
CA TYR A 31 -3.41 -15.51 -2.81
C TYR A 31 -3.60 -14.19 -3.54
N THR A 32 -3.07 -13.09 -3.03
CA THR A 32 -3.35 -11.77 -3.57
C THR A 32 -2.17 -11.19 -4.35
N PHE A 33 -1.02 -11.08 -3.71
CA PHE A 33 0.12 -10.43 -4.34
C PHE A 33 0.63 -11.12 -5.62
N PRO A 34 0.60 -12.46 -5.75
CA PRO A 34 1.07 -13.08 -6.99
C PRO A 34 0.03 -13.06 -8.12
N ASP A 35 -1.19 -12.59 -7.86
CA ASP A 35 -2.24 -12.56 -8.88
C ASP A 35 -1.92 -11.52 -9.95
N GLU A 36 -2.15 -11.88 -11.21
CA GLU A 36 -1.82 -11.02 -12.35
C GLU A 36 -2.56 -9.68 -12.31
N GLN A 37 -3.80 -9.67 -11.83
CA GLN A 37 -4.56 -8.42 -11.71
C GLN A 37 -3.90 -7.46 -10.74
N VAL A 38 -3.38 -7.98 -9.63
CA VAL A 38 -2.71 -7.17 -8.61
C VAL A 38 -1.37 -6.66 -9.15
N ILE A 39 -0.61 -7.53 -9.79
CA ILE A 39 0.68 -7.13 -10.37
C ILE A 39 0.47 -6.02 -11.40
N SER A 40 -0.54 -6.18 -12.24
CA SER A 40 -0.86 -5.17 -13.26
C SER A 40 -1.28 -3.84 -12.64
N ALA A 41 -2.12 -3.91 -11.60
CA ALA A 41 -2.59 -2.70 -10.92
C ALA A 41 -1.44 -1.93 -10.26
N LEU A 42 -0.41 -2.64 -9.82
CA LEU A 42 0.75 -2.05 -9.15
C LEU A 42 1.92 -1.79 -10.09
N SER A 43 1.70 -1.78 -11.40
CA SER A 43 2.77 -1.67 -12.38
C SER A 43 3.55 -0.34 -12.29
N ASN A 44 2.91 0.72 -11.79
CA ASN A 44 3.58 2.02 -11.60
C ASN A 44 3.79 2.31 -10.11
N THR A 45 3.85 1.27 -9.30
CA THR A 45 3.97 1.40 -7.85
C THR A 45 5.19 0.62 -7.38
N VAL A 46 6.00 1.25 -6.54
CA VAL A 46 7.13 0.57 -5.91
C VAL A 46 6.60 -0.14 -4.67
N TRP A 47 6.92 -1.44 -4.56
CA TRP A 47 6.52 -2.25 -3.41
C TRP A 47 7.63 -2.19 -2.37
N MET A 48 7.25 -1.86 -1.15
CA MET A 48 8.16 -1.89 -0.02
C MET A 48 7.54 -2.77 1.05
N GLN A 49 8.36 -3.56 1.71
CA GLN A 49 7.91 -4.43 2.80
C GLN A 49 8.70 -4.13 4.05
N MET A 50 8.02 -4.11 5.19
CA MET A 50 8.68 -3.94 6.48
C MET A 50 8.30 -5.13 7.36
N ASP A 51 9.32 -5.87 7.77
CA ASP A 51 9.13 -7.04 8.64
C ASP A 51 9.06 -6.58 10.09
N LEU A 52 7.88 -6.65 10.65
CA LEU A 52 7.63 -6.20 12.02
C LEU A 52 7.36 -7.38 12.95
N THR A 53 8.01 -8.52 12.65
CA THR A 53 7.86 -9.75 13.43
C THR A 53 8.30 -9.59 14.87
N ASP A 54 9.46 -8.94 15.08
CA ASP A 54 10.04 -8.82 16.40
C ASP A 54 9.58 -7.54 17.08
N ASN A 55 9.40 -7.64 18.40
CA ASN A 55 8.96 -6.50 19.20
C ASN A 55 10.17 -5.63 19.55
N THR A 56 10.52 -4.74 18.62
CA THR A 56 11.68 -3.86 18.75
C THR A 56 11.25 -2.42 18.95
N PRO A 57 12.16 -1.53 19.43
CA PRO A 57 11.85 -0.11 19.50
C PRO A 57 11.51 0.49 18.12
N GLU A 58 12.14 0.01 17.06
CA GLU A 58 11.88 0.45 15.70
C GLU A 58 10.44 0.11 15.29
N ARG A 59 9.99 -1.09 15.65
CA ARG A 59 8.62 -1.51 15.37
C ARG A 59 7.62 -0.60 16.08
N GLN A 60 7.88 -0.31 17.34
CA GLN A 60 6.99 0.56 18.11
C GLN A 60 6.95 1.97 17.52
N GLU A 61 8.09 2.46 17.07
CA GLU A 61 8.17 3.78 16.44
C GLU A 61 7.32 3.83 15.16
N ILE A 62 7.36 2.78 14.35
CA ILE A 62 6.55 2.69 13.13
C ILE A 62 5.06 2.66 13.49
N PHE A 63 4.69 1.86 14.47
CA PHE A 63 3.30 1.78 14.92
C PHE A 63 2.78 3.14 15.37
N ASP A 64 3.62 3.87 16.14
CA ASP A 64 3.24 5.17 16.66
C ASP A 64 3.20 6.23 15.56
N THR A 65 4.22 6.24 14.70
CA THR A 65 4.34 7.26 13.65
C THR A 65 3.16 7.21 12.69
N PHE A 66 2.75 6.00 12.29
CA PHE A 66 1.67 5.83 11.31
C PHE A 66 0.33 5.49 11.96
N THR A 67 0.28 5.45 13.29
CA THR A 67 -0.93 5.08 14.02
C THR A 67 -1.46 3.73 13.55
N VAL A 68 -0.58 2.72 13.58
CA VAL A 68 -0.93 1.36 13.17
C VAL A 68 -1.43 0.60 14.39
N LEU A 69 -2.60 -0.03 14.25
CA LEU A 69 -3.24 -0.74 15.35
C LEU A 69 -3.03 -2.24 15.30
N GLY A 70 -2.59 -2.77 14.18
CA GLY A 70 -2.37 -4.21 14.03
C GLY A 70 -1.87 -4.53 12.63
N LEU A 71 -1.67 -5.82 12.35
CA LEU A 71 -1.16 -6.30 11.07
C LEU A 71 -2.14 -7.31 10.47
N PRO A 72 -2.24 -7.39 9.14
CA PRO A 72 -1.49 -6.60 8.19
C PRO A 72 -2.01 -5.18 8.10
N THR A 73 -1.14 -4.24 7.78
CA THR A 73 -1.54 -2.89 7.40
C THR A 73 -0.75 -2.53 6.17
N ILE A 74 -1.43 -2.10 5.13
CA ILE A 74 -0.78 -1.70 3.88
C ILE A 74 -1.03 -0.22 3.69
N LEU A 75 0.06 0.52 3.55
CA LEU A 75 0.04 1.97 3.38
C LEU A 75 0.28 2.30 1.91
N PHE A 76 -0.37 3.34 1.43
CA PHE A 76 -0.17 3.82 0.06
C PHE A 76 0.24 5.28 0.08
N PHE A 77 1.24 5.62 -0.73
CA PHE A 77 1.76 6.98 -0.85
C PHE A 77 1.66 7.42 -2.30
N ASP A 78 1.26 8.68 -2.50
CA ASP A 78 1.15 9.22 -3.85
C ASP A 78 2.53 9.62 -4.39
N GLU A 79 2.55 10.23 -5.59
CA GLU A 79 3.80 10.60 -6.27
C GLU A 79 4.53 11.73 -5.56
N ASN A 80 3.86 12.41 -4.64
CA ASN A 80 4.46 13.50 -3.87
C ASN A 80 4.98 13.04 -2.51
N GLY A 81 4.79 11.75 -2.18
CA GLY A 81 5.23 11.21 -0.91
C GLY A 81 4.24 11.38 0.22
N ASP A 82 3.02 11.82 -0.09
CA ASP A 82 1.98 11.99 0.91
C ASP A 82 1.18 10.70 1.06
N GLU A 83 0.92 10.31 2.30
CA GLU A 83 0.16 9.09 2.53
C GLU A 83 -1.32 9.29 2.18
N LEU A 84 -1.86 8.33 1.43
CA LEU A 84 -3.29 8.28 1.13
C LEU A 84 -3.96 7.49 2.26
N THR A 85 -4.24 8.19 3.36
CA THR A 85 -4.68 7.54 4.59
C THR A 85 -6.00 6.78 4.43
N LYS A 86 -6.88 7.27 3.58
CA LYS A 86 -8.16 6.60 3.33
C LYS A 86 -8.00 5.35 2.47
N ALA A 87 -6.85 5.18 1.84
CA ALA A 87 -6.59 4.01 1.01
C ALA A 87 -6.00 2.85 1.80
N ARG A 88 -5.67 3.03 3.08
CA ARG A 88 -5.07 1.96 3.88
C ARG A 88 -5.90 0.70 3.82
N VAL A 89 -5.20 -0.44 3.75
CA VAL A 89 -5.84 -1.75 3.82
C VAL A 89 -5.43 -2.39 5.13
N THR A 90 -6.43 -2.75 5.94
CA THR A 90 -6.20 -3.45 7.21
C THR A 90 -6.99 -4.75 7.15
N GLY A 91 -6.27 -5.88 7.16
CA GLY A 91 -6.89 -7.18 7.02
C GLY A 91 -6.83 -7.68 5.58
N PHE A 92 -7.16 -8.95 5.40
CA PHE A 92 -7.01 -9.62 4.13
C PHE A 92 -8.02 -9.13 3.09
N MET A 93 -7.55 -8.98 1.84
CA MET A 93 -8.41 -8.73 0.69
C MET A 93 -8.06 -9.72 -0.42
N LYS A 94 -9.08 -10.23 -1.10
CA LYS A 94 -8.88 -11.09 -2.25
C LYS A 94 -8.30 -10.29 -3.41
N ALA A 95 -7.71 -11.01 -4.37
CA ALA A 95 -6.98 -10.39 -5.47
C ALA A 95 -7.81 -9.39 -6.28
N ASP A 96 -9.04 -9.76 -6.66
CA ASP A 96 -9.88 -8.87 -7.46
C ASP A 96 -10.26 -7.61 -6.69
N ALA A 97 -10.61 -7.74 -5.42
CA ALA A 97 -10.96 -6.60 -4.59
C ALA A 97 -9.74 -5.70 -4.36
N PHE A 98 -8.58 -6.30 -4.13
CA PHE A 98 -7.36 -5.53 -3.90
C PHE A 98 -6.94 -4.79 -5.17
N ALA A 99 -6.98 -5.45 -6.31
CA ALA A 99 -6.64 -4.81 -7.59
C ALA A 99 -7.57 -3.63 -7.87
N GLY A 100 -8.87 -3.80 -7.61
CA GLY A 100 -9.83 -2.70 -7.78
C GLY A 100 -9.53 -1.54 -6.85
N HIS A 101 -9.17 -1.84 -5.61
CA HIS A 101 -8.82 -0.83 -4.62
C HIS A 101 -7.58 -0.03 -5.07
N VAL A 102 -6.55 -0.74 -5.54
CA VAL A 102 -5.33 -0.09 -6.02
C VAL A 102 -5.64 0.80 -7.22
N ASN A 103 -6.42 0.28 -8.16
CA ASN A 103 -6.78 1.06 -9.34
C ASN A 103 -7.55 2.32 -8.97
N GLU A 104 -8.46 2.21 -8.02
CA GLU A 104 -9.24 3.36 -7.57
C GLU A 104 -8.36 4.44 -6.96
N TRP A 105 -7.43 4.07 -6.11
CA TRP A 105 -6.65 5.03 -5.34
C TRP A 105 -5.36 5.47 -6.01
N LEU A 106 -4.72 4.60 -6.79
CA LEU A 106 -3.41 4.89 -7.37
C LEU A 106 -3.45 5.15 -8.87
N ASN A 107 -4.41 4.57 -9.58
CA ASN A 107 -4.41 4.64 -11.04
C ASN A 107 -5.52 5.51 -11.63
N ASN A 108 -6.59 5.72 -10.89
CA ASN A 108 -7.71 6.55 -11.37
C ASN A 108 -7.72 7.95 -10.80
N GLY A 109 -7.07 8.15 -9.66
CA GLY A 109 -7.08 9.45 -8.99
C GLY A 109 -6.35 10.53 -9.74
N SER A 110 -5.57 10.17 -10.71
CA SER A 110 -4.80 11.11 -11.50
C SER A 110 -5.62 11.73 -12.63
N ASP A 111 -6.81 11.41 -12.77
CA ASP A 111 -7.62 11.92 -13.85
C ASP A 111 -8.11 13.29 -13.61
N THR A 112 -7.86 12.60 -13.26
CA THR A 112 -8.61 13.34 -13.08
C THR A 112 -8.93 13.90 -12.50
N ASN A 113 -8.67 13.79 -12.48
CA ASN A 113 -9.40 14.31 -11.97
C ASN A 113 -9.76 14.57 -11.67
N ASP A 114 -9.41 14.56 -11.95
CA ASP A 114 -10.19 14.89 -11.66
C ASP A 114 -10.64 14.83 -11.33
N GLY A 115 -10.25 14.87 -11.66
CA GLY A 115 -11.03 14.83 -11.35
C GLY A 115 -11.18 14.70 -10.85
N GLN A 116 -11.03 14.55 -11.36
CA GLN A 116 -11.53 14.52 -11.00
C GLN A 116 -11.79 14.52 -10.57
N SER A 117 -11.10 14.88 -10.92
CA SER A 117 -11.60 15.00 -10.58
C SER A 117 -11.83 14.86 -10.32
N GLY A 118 -11.24 15.06 -10.42
CA GLY A 118 -11.74 14.90 -10.08
C GLY A 118 -11.83 14.72 -9.93
N ARG A 119 -11.86 14.73 -10.39
CA ARG A 119 -12.28 14.63 -10.29
C ARG A 119 -12.72 14.40 -10.26
N LEU A 120 -12.13 14.68 -10.61
CA LEU A 120 -12.70 14.52 -10.62
C LEU A 120 -12.95 14.47 -10.74
N ASP A 121 -12.63 14.78 -11.08
CA ASP A 121 -13.08 14.78 -11.18
C ASP A 121 -13.33 14.54 -11.11
#